data_6ba29dd4da25cd85888b46573cbcb011
#
_entry.id   6ba29dd4da25cd85888b46573cbcb011
#
_cell.length_a   1.000
_cell.length_b   1.000
_cell.length_c   1.000
_cell.angle_alpha   90.00
_cell.angle_beta   90.00
_cell.angle_gamma   90.00
#
_symmetry.space_group_name_H-M   'P 1'
#
loop_
_entity.id
_entity.type
_entity.pdbx_description
1 polymer ?
#
loop_
_entity_poly.entity_id
_entity_poly.type
_entity_poly.pdbx_seq_one_letter_code
_entity_poly.pdbx_strand_id
1 'polypeptide(L)'
;RDCLLSRGLGDVYKRQGEKCPICSGARVVTGINDLSTLKPELASEWSEKNEIKPTEVSIGSHKKVLWKCKLGHEWTATVKSRTINKTGCPYCSHNKVLAGFNDLATVLPEVAVEWSDRNEKKPTEVTAFANSKAWWKCKTCGYEWNTLISTRSYGSKCPCCSGYILVKGRNDLKTTHPNIVKEWAEQNFPLQPDEVNAKSRKNVWWHCKKCGNEWKSVINARVKGTVCPVCVERAVRAGYNDLATTNSELLVEWDYELNKLKPTEVSRSSAKRAWWKCRYGHSWSMKIVERAVLGKGCRECEQEYRSLFPAFAISYYAKM
;
A
#
# COMPACT_ATOMS: atom_id res chain seq x y z
N ARG A 1 -31.46 -13.04 48.69
CA ARG A 1 -30.49 -13.52 49.67
C ARG A 1 -30.63 -12.63 50.88
N ASP A 2 -31.10 -13.17 52.00
CA ASP A 2 -31.28 -12.43 53.24
C ASP A 2 -29.90 -12.04 53.80
N CYS A 3 -29.78 -10.78 54.20
CA CYS A 3 -28.56 -10.28 54.82
C CYS A 3 -28.39 -10.98 56.18
N LEU A 4 -27.38 -11.86 56.29
CA LEU A 4 -27.13 -12.72 57.47
C LEU A 4 -26.97 -11.95 58.78
N LEU A 5 -26.69 -10.63 58.74
CA LEU A 5 -26.52 -9.74 59.89
C LEU A 5 -27.82 -9.04 60.36
N SER A 6 -28.95 -9.24 59.66
CA SER A 6 -30.16 -8.52 59.89
C SER A 6 -31.35 -9.38 60.34
N ARG A 7 -31.11 -10.55 60.98
CA ARG A 7 -32.17 -11.45 61.45
C ARG A 7 -33.16 -10.82 62.45
N GLY A 8 -33.07 -9.56 62.77
CA GLY A 8 -34.11 -8.82 63.56
C GLY A 8 -34.46 -7.46 62.96
N LEU A 9 -33.62 -6.88 62.12
CA LEU A 9 -33.83 -5.57 61.48
C LEU A 9 -34.36 -5.67 60.01
N GLY A 10 -34.21 -6.82 59.36
CA GLY A 10 -34.59 -7.02 58.00
C GLY A 10 -36.09 -6.86 57.72
N ASP A 11 -36.94 -7.21 58.69
CA ASP A 11 -38.38 -7.10 58.49
C ASP A 11 -38.90 -5.67 58.68
N VAL A 12 -38.25 -4.83 59.53
CA VAL A 12 -38.59 -3.42 59.70
C VAL A 12 -38.26 -2.62 58.42
N TYR A 13 -37.09 -2.83 57.78
CA TYR A 13 -36.69 -2.15 56.55
C TYR A 13 -37.51 -2.64 55.35
N LYS A 14 -37.88 -3.91 55.28
CA LYS A 14 -38.75 -4.43 54.23
C LYS A 14 -40.17 -3.81 54.25
N ARG A 15 -40.69 -3.53 55.45
CA ARG A 15 -42.00 -2.88 55.60
C ARG A 15 -42.00 -1.41 55.19
N GLN A 16 -40.86 -0.71 55.23
CA GLN A 16 -40.73 0.71 54.89
C GLN A 16 -40.20 0.92 53.47
N GLY A 17 -39.94 -0.13 52.67
CA GLY A 17 -39.39 -0.05 51.32
C GLY A 17 -37.90 0.36 51.27
N GLU A 18 -37.25 0.52 52.41
CA GLU A 18 -35.83 0.89 52.46
C GLU A 18 -34.91 -0.34 52.29
N LYS A 19 -33.80 -0.13 51.65
CA LYS A 19 -32.78 -1.20 51.47
C LYS A 19 -31.90 -1.29 52.72
N CYS A 20 -31.54 -2.55 53.10
CA CYS A 20 -30.58 -2.76 54.17
C CYS A 20 -29.32 -1.90 53.98
N PRO A 21 -28.91 -1.07 54.95
CA PRO A 21 -27.78 -0.14 54.78
C PRO A 21 -26.44 -0.85 54.54
N ILE A 22 -26.28 -2.08 55.01
CA ILE A 22 -25.07 -2.90 54.74
C ILE A 22 -25.13 -3.43 53.32
N CYS A 23 -26.25 -4.02 52.89
CA CYS A 23 -26.40 -4.55 51.50
C CYS A 23 -26.38 -3.44 50.45
N SER A 24 -26.87 -2.24 50.78
CA SER A 24 -26.81 -1.07 49.88
C SER A 24 -25.43 -0.40 49.86
N GLY A 25 -24.53 -0.73 50.77
CA GLY A 25 -23.23 -0.11 50.94
C GLY A 25 -23.23 1.25 51.62
N ALA A 26 -24.40 1.68 52.20
CA ALA A 26 -24.53 2.91 52.96
C ALA A 26 -23.74 2.85 54.28
N ARG A 27 -23.65 1.66 54.88
CA ARG A 27 -22.80 1.36 56.04
C ARG A 27 -21.77 0.30 55.65
N VAL A 28 -20.49 0.60 55.86
CA VAL A 28 -19.39 -0.34 55.63
C VAL A 28 -19.12 -1.15 56.89
N VAL A 29 -18.98 -2.46 56.73
CA VAL A 29 -18.60 -3.39 57.79
C VAL A 29 -17.40 -4.19 57.29
N THR A 30 -16.25 -3.99 57.90
CA THR A 30 -15.00 -4.67 57.58
C THR A 30 -15.18 -6.18 57.61
N GLY A 31 -14.66 -6.88 56.62
CA GLY A 31 -14.80 -8.34 56.48
C GLY A 31 -16.12 -8.81 55.86
N ILE A 32 -17.07 -7.88 55.55
CA ILE A 32 -18.38 -8.24 54.97
C ILE A 32 -18.66 -7.55 53.65
N ASN A 33 -18.69 -6.21 53.60
CA ASN A 33 -19.04 -5.46 52.39
C ASN A 33 -18.03 -4.38 52.00
N ASP A 34 -16.87 -4.44 52.61
CA ASP A 34 -15.75 -3.56 52.28
C ASP A 34 -15.07 -3.99 50.93
N LEU A 35 -14.34 -3.05 50.35
CA LEU A 35 -13.64 -3.28 49.07
C LEU A 35 -12.61 -4.41 49.18
N SER A 36 -11.84 -4.47 50.28
CA SER A 36 -10.77 -5.43 50.47
C SER A 36 -11.29 -6.88 50.49
N THR A 37 -12.45 -7.07 51.09
CA THR A 37 -13.12 -8.38 51.18
C THR A 37 -13.80 -8.78 49.88
N LEU A 38 -14.51 -7.84 49.20
CA LEU A 38 -15.29 -8.14 48.00
C LEU A 38 -14.49 -8.09 46.71
N LYS A 39 -13.36 -7.37 46.70
CA LYS A 39 -12.51 -7.15 45.51
C LYS A 39 -11.04 -7.04 45.90
N PRO A 40 -10.43 -8.13 46.43
CA PRO A 40 -9.05 -8.12 46.90
C PRO A 40 -8.06 -7.77 45.78
N GLU A 41 -8.37 -8.15 44.52
CA GLU A 41 -7.57 -7.82 43.35
C GLU A 41 -7.49 -6.30 43.10
N LEU A 42 -8.57 -5.56 43.40
CA LEU A 42 -8.57 -4.10 43.29
C LEU A 42 -7.98 -3.44 44.54
N ALA A 43 -8.12 -4.07 45.70
CA ALA A 43 -7.48 -3.60 46.92
C ALA A 43 -5.94 -3.60 46.82
N SER A 44 -5.35 -4.51 46.03
CA SER A 44 -3.91 -4.52 45.74
C SER A 44 -3.44 -3.35 44.87
N GLU A 45 -4.36 -2.70 44.15
CA GLU A 45 -4.08 -1.48 43.37
C GLU A 45 -4.33 -0.19 44.18
N TRP A 46 -4.66 -0.30 45.48
CA TRP A 46 -4.88 0.85 46.35
C TRP A 46 -3.55 1.51 46.70
N SER A 47 -3.42 2.81 46.47
CA SER A 47 -2.18 3.50 46.80
C SER A 47 -2.04 3.71 48.30
N GLU A 48 -0.87 3.46 48.85
CA GLU A 48 -0.54 3.71 50.27
C GLU A 48 -0.63 5.19 50.65
N LYS A 49 -0.67 6.10 49.68
CA LYS A 49 -0.81 7.55 49.89
C LYS A 49 -2.24 7.97 50.27
N ASN A 50 -3.21 7.05 50.19
CA ASN A 50 -4.58 7.34 50.62
C ASN A 50 -4.67 7.37 52.16
N GLU A 51 -5.36 8.36 52.71
CA GLU A 51 -5.64 8.47 54.15
C GLU A 51 -6.61 7.38 54.62
N ILE A 52 -7.55 6.95 53.77
CA ILE A 52 -8.53 5.91 54.04
C ILE A 52 -8.06 4.55 53.55
N LYS A 53 -8.42 3.49 54.25
CA LYS A 53 -8.07 2.11 53.89
C LYS A 53 -9.15 1.46 53.00
N PRO A 54 -8.81 0.45 52.17
CA PRO A 54 -9.79 -0.25 51.34
C PRO A 54 -10.84 -1.03 52.18
N THR A 55 -10.55 -1.29 53.45
CA THR A 55 -11.46 -1.89 54.44
C THR A 55 -12.54 -0.92 54.93
N GLU A 56 -12.40 0.37 54.66
CA GLU A 56 -13.30 1.44 55.15
C GLU A 56 -14.24 1.97 54.04
N VAL A 57 -14.23 1.37 52.86
CA VAL A 57 -15.05 1.80 51.72
C VAL A 57 -15.82 0.63 51.14
N SER A 58 -17.08 0.86 50.72
CA SER A 58 -17.88 -0.12 49.98
C SER A 58 -17.56 -0.06 48.48
N ILE A 59 -17.83 -1.14 47.76
CA ILE A 59 -17.62 -1.23 46.30
C ILE A 59 -18.42 -0.18 45.51
N GLY A 60 -19.55 0.33 46.05
CA GLY A 60 -20.37 1.37 45.45
C GLY A 60 -19.95 2.80 45.78
N SER A 61 -18.88 2.99 46.56
CA SER A 61 -18.48 4.30 47.08
C SER A 61 -18.12 5.30 45.98
N HIS A 62 -18.63 6.53 46.11
CA HIS A 62 -18.28 7.65 45.21
C HIS A 62 -17.03 8.41 45.68
N LYS A 63 -16.38 7.97 46.76
CA LYS A 63 -15.11 8.57 47.19
C LYS A 63 -14.05 8.44 46.12
N LYS A 64 -13.37 9.54 45.85
CA LYS A 64 -12.19 9.57 44.96
C LYS A 64 -10.96 9.16 45.75
N VAL A 65 -10.21 8.20 45.25
CA VAL A 65 -8.99 7.68 45.89
C VAL A 65 -7.90 7.52 44.81
N LEU A 66 -6.67 7.45 45.28
CA LEU A 66 -5.50 7.24 44.43
C LEU A 66 -5.31 5.73 44.22
N TRP A 67 -5.24 5.33 42.99
CA TRP A 67 -4.98 3.95 42.55
C TRP A 67 -3.57 3.84 41.98
N LYS A 68 -2.95 2.69 42.12
CA LYS A 68 -1.63 2.38 41.55
C LYS A 68 -1.71 1.04 40.81
N CYS A 69 -1.51 1.04 39.51
CA CYS A 69 -1.52 -0.20 38.72
C CYS A 69 -0.20 -0.97 38.86
N LYS A 70 -0.17 -2.21 38.33
CA LYS A 70 1.01 -3.09 38.38
C LYS A 70 2.26 -2.48 37.70
N LEU A 71 2.06 -1.55 36.74
CA LEU A 71 3.16 -0.82 36.08
C LEU A 71 3.58 0.45 36.84
N GLY A 72 3.02 0.69 38.02
CA GLY A 72 3.38 1.82 38.86
C GLY A 72 2.66 3.13 38.57
N HIS A 73 1.76 3.19 37.57
CA HIS A 73 1.03 4.42 37.26
C HIS A 73 0.03 4.73 38.38
N GLU A 74 0.03 5.99 38.79
CA GLU A 74 -0.90 6.49 39.82
C GLU A 74 -1.96 7.40 39.19
N TRP A 75 -3.22 7.22 39.59
CA TRP A 75 -4.32 8.07 39.11
C TRP A 75 -5.45 8.12 40.14
N THR A 76 -6.23 9.19 40.12
CA THR A 76 -7.41 9.36 40.97
C THR A 76 -8.66 8.89 40.21
N ALA A 77 -9.43 8.02 40.88
CA ALA A 77 -10.74 7.57 40.37
C ALA A 77 -11.68 7.24 41.57
N THR A 78 -13.00 7.26 41.33
CA THR A 78 -13.93 6.81 42.35
C THR A 78 -13.87 5.29 42.51
N VAL A 79 -14.12 4.80 43.74
CA VAL A 79 -14.18 3.35 43.99
C VAL A 79 -15.21 2.70 43.06
N LYS A 80 -16.39 3.27 42.92
CA LYS A 80 -17.45 2.79 42.02
C LYS A 80 -17.00 2.66 40.58
N SER A 81 -16.21 3.61 40.04
CA SER A 81 -15.68 3.54 38.69
C SER A 81 -14.80 2.33 38.49
N ARG A 82 -13.97 1.99 39.47
CA ARG A 82 -13.08 0.82 39.39
C ARG A 82 -13.82 -0.51 39.56
N THR A 83 -14.77 -0.55 40.46
CA THR A 83 -15.48 -1.79 40.90
C THR A 83 -16.66 -2.13 39.99
N ILE A 84 -17.62 -1.18 39.83
CA ILE A 84 -18.88 -1.39 39.11
C ILE A 84 -18.69 -1.12 37.61
N ASN A 85 -18.10 0.03 37.26
CA ASN A 85 -17.87 0.41 35.86
C ASN A 85 -16.63 -0.26 35.24
N LYS A 86 -15.86 -1.01 36.03
CA LYS A 86 -14.67 -1.77 35.63
C LYS A 86 -13.64 -0.95 34.86
N THR A 87 -13.52 0.35 35.13
CA THR A 87 -12.54 1.21 34.48
C THR A 87 -11.12 0.81 34.89
N GLY A 88 -10.19 0.69 33.95
CA GLY A 88 -8.79 0.38 34.24
C GLY A 88 -7.92 1.62 34.49
N CYS A 89 -6.60 1.41 34.53
CA CYS A 89 -5.63 2.49 34.51
C CYS A 89 -5.77 3.31 33.22
N PRO A 90 -5.98 4.63 33.26
CA PRO A 90 -6.20 5.46 32.08
C PRO A 90 -4.95 5.57 31.19
N TYR A 91 -3.77 5.36 31.74
CA TYR A 91 -2.52 5.37 31.00
C TYR A 91 -2.29 4.03 30.26
N CYS A 92 -2.52 2.90 30.93
CA CYS A 92 -2.44 1.58 30.30
C CYS A 92 -3.51 1.37 29.21
N SER A 93 -4.70 1.98 29.37
CA SER A 93 -5.78 1.94 28.38
C SER A 93 -5.69 3.02 27.31
N HIS A 94 -4.62 3.81 27.28
CA HIS A 94 -4.37 4.92 26.37
C HIS A 94 -5.43 6.05 26.41
N ASN A 95 -6.28 6.10 27.42
CA ASN A 95 -7.29 7.15 27.60
C ASN A 95 -6.69 8.48 28.09
N LYS A 96 -5.51 8.43 28.72
CA LYS A 96 -4.71 9.59 29.10
C LYS A 96 -3.27 9.41 28.65
N VAL A 97 -2.66 10.48 28.21
CA VAL A 97 -1.24 10.50 27.85
C VAL A 97 -0.38 10.55 29.12
N LEU A 98 0.72 9.80 29.08
CA LEU A 98 1.81 9.87 30.04
C LEU A 98 3.11 9.93 29.25
N ALA A 99 3.79 11.07 29.29
CA ALA A 99 5.06 11.28 28.61
C ALA A 99 6.10 10.24 29.07
N GLY A 100 6.84 9.67 28.12
CA GLY A 100 7.79 8.59 28.40
C GLY A 100 7.18 7.18 28.51
N PHE A 101 5.86 7.03 28.32
CA PHE A 101 5.19 5.74 28.38
C PHE A 101 4.31 5.43 27.17
N ASN A 102 3.23 6.19 26.97
CA ASN A 102 2.24 5.92 25.93
C ASN A 102 2.05 7.07 24.94
N ASP A 103 2.90 8.07 25.03
CA ASP A 103 2.91 9.18 24.12
C ASP A 103 3.48 8.79 22.74
N LEU A 104 3.14 9.57 21.71
CA LEU A 104 3.53 9.29 20.35
C LEU A 104 5.04 9.27 20.13
N ALA A 105 5.77 10.18 20.79
CA ALA A 105 7.21 10.29 20.63
C ALA A 105 7.96 9.08 21.21
N THR A 106 7.44 8.51 22.29
CA THR A 106 8.01 7.31 22.94
C THR A 106 7.64 6.02 22.22
N VAL A 107 6.38 5.87 21.82
CA VAL A 107 5.86 4.61 21.24
C VAL A 107 6.24 4.49 19.75
N LEU A 108 6.20 5.58 19.00
CA LEU A 108 6.44 5.62 17.56
C LEU A 108 7.34 6.81 17.17
N PRO A 109 8.61 6.81 17.58
CA PRO A 109 9.54 7.93 17.34
C PRO A 109 9.72 8.23 15.84
N GLU A 110 9.72 7.20 15.00
CA GLU A 110 9.81 7.34 13.53
C GLU A 110 8.60 8.05 12.91
N VAL A 111 7.43 7.98 13.54
CA VAL A 111 6.22 8.70 13.14
C VAL A 111 6.24 10.12 13.70
N ALA A 112 6.70 10.27 14.95
CA ALA A 112 6.78 11.55 15.64
C ALA A 112 7.72 12.56 14.96
N VAL A 113 8.75 12.08 14.24
CA VAL A 113 9.65 12.95 13.42
C VAL A 113 8.91 13.69 12.30
N GLU A 114 7.76 13.16 11.85
CA GLU A 114 6.92 13.83 10.85
C GLU A 114 5.85 14.75 11.45
N TRP A 115 5.90 14.99 12.75
CA TRP A 115 4.99 15.92 13.42
C TRP A 115 5.24 17.35 12.96
N SER A 116 4.20 18.04 12.48
CA SER A 116 4.34 19.41 11.97
C SER A 116 4.32 20.42 13.10
N ASP A 117 5.13 21.49 12.98
CA ASP A 117 5.15 22.65 13.88
C ASP A 117 3.82 23.43 13.91
N ARG A 118 2.89 23.14 12.97
CA ARG A 118 1.53 23.70 12.96
C ARG A 118 0.64 23.18 14.09
N ASN A 119 1.05 22.12 14.78
CA ASN A 119 0.31 21.58 15.90
C ASN A 119 0.60 22.38 17.17
N GLU A 120 -0.44 22.68 17.93
CA GLU A 120 -0.31 23.33 19.26
C GLU A 120 0.35 22.39 20.27
N LYS A 121 0.02 21.09 20.21
CA LYS A 121 0.54 20.06 21.10
C LYS A 121 1.81 19.43 20.56
N LYS A 122 2.69 19.00 21.46
CA LYS A 122 3.88 18.21 21.13
C LYS A 122 3.53 16.72 20.98
N PRO A 123 4.35 15.92 20.29
CA PRO A 123 4.14 14.45 20.22
C PRO A 123 4.15 13.75 21.57
N THR A 124 4.80 14.34 22.59
CA THR A 124 4.82 13.86 23.97
C THR A 124 3.51 14.11 24.75
N GLU A 125 2.61 14.92 24.19
CA GLU A 125 1.35 15.32 24.83
C GLU A 125 0.12 14.63 24.22
N VAL A 126 0.34 13.68 23.31
CA VAL A 126 -0.71 12.89 22.66
C VAL A 126 -0.39 11.42 22.70
N THR A 127 -1.40 10.57 22.85
CA THR A 127 -1.18 9.11 22.78
C THR A 127 -0.97 8.65 21.35
N ALA A 128 -0.16 7.60 21.14
CA ALA A 128 0.20 7.08 19.83
C ALA A 128 -1.01 6.69 18.96
N PHE A 129 -2.14 6.29 19.54
CA PHE A 129 -3.34 5.85 18.82
C PHE A 129 -4.55 6.76 19.03
N ALA A 130 -4.31 8.03 19.33
CA ALA A 130 -5.37 9.01 19.54
C ALA A 130 -6.24 9.20 18.29
N ASN A 131 -7.56 9.33 18.49
CA ASN A 131 -8.53 9.63 17.42
C ASN A 131 -8.65 11.14 17.14
N SER A 132 -7.69 11.95 17.59
CA SER A 132 -7.59 13.36 17.23
C SER A 132 -6.80 13.53 15.93
N LYS A 133 -7.14 14.57 15.17
CA LYS A 133 -6.39 14.97 13.97
C LYS A 133 -5.16 15.77 14.35
N ALA A 134 -4.08 15.57 13.59
CA ALA A 134 -2.87 16.35 13.69
C ALA A 134 -2.31 16.69 12.30
N TRP A 135 -1.49 17.70 12.22
CA TRP A 135 -0.72 18.05 11.04
C TRP A 135 0.58 17.28 11.00
N TRP A 136 0.91 16.77 9.83
CA TRP A 136 2.09 15.97 9.56
C TRP A 136 2.91 16.62 8.44
N LYS A 137 4.22 16.55 8.53
CA LYS A 137 5.15 17.05 7.52
C LYS A 137 6.04 15.90 7.05
N CYS A 138 5.90 15.51 5.79
CA CYS A 138 6.66 14.39 5.23
C CYS A 138 8.17 14.70 5.18
N LYS A 139 8.98 13.88 5.81
CA LYS A 139 10.45 14.02 5.77
C LYS A 139 11.05 13.85 4.35
N THR A 140 10.37 13.13 3.47
CA THR A 140 10.85 12.84 2.11
C THR A 140 10.51 13.96 1.12
N CYS A 141 9.25 14.44 1.11
CA CYS A 141 8.80 15.41 0.12
C CYS A 141 8.39 16.75 0.70
N GLY A 142 8.42 16.93 2.04
CA GLY A 142 8.02 18.17 2.73
C GLY A 142 6.54 18.51 2.62
N TYR A 143 5.69 17.63 2.04
CA TYR A 143 4.24 17.88 1.95
C TYR A 143 3.61 17.82 3.35
N GLU A 144 2.76 18.78 3.63
CA GLU A 144 2.02 18.84 4.90
C GLU A 144 0.56 18.45 4.69
N TRP A 145 0.06 17.59 5.57
CA TRP A 145 -1.33 17.15 5.53
C TRP A 145 -1.89 16.95 6.94
N ASN A 146 -3.21 16.93 7.03
CA ASN A 146 -3.92 16.70 8.29
C ASN A 146 -4.60 15.32 8.26
N THR A 147 -4.33 14.50 9.28
CA THR A 147 -4.98 13.18 9.44
C THR A 147 -4.98 12.75 10.90
N LEU A 148 -5.76 11.72 11.23
CA LEU A 148 -5.82 11.16 12.58
C LEU A 148 -4.45 10.62 13.01
N ILE A 149 -4.09 10.82 14.28
CA ILE A 149 -2.87 10.24 14.87
C ILE A 149 -2.92 8.72 14.74
N SER A 150 -4.03 8.09 15.07
CA SER A 150 -4.22 6.64 14.92
C SER A 150 -3.95 6.15 13.50
N THR A 151 -4.41 6.88 12.48
CA THR A 151 -4.19 6.53 11.06
C THR A 151 -2.69 6.50 10.71
N ARG A 152 -1.92 7.47 11.21
CA ARG A 152 -0.46 7.49 11.05
C ARG A 152 0.22 6.38 11.83
N SER A 153 -0.22 6.13 13.05
CA SER A 153 0.29 5.07 13.92
C SER A 153 0.08 3.66 13.34
N TYR A 154 -1.01 3.44 12.61
CA TYR A 154 -1.25 2.21 11.84
C TYR A 154 -0.50 2.13 10.50
N GLY A 155 0.46 3.03 10.27
CA GLY A 155 1.40 2.93 9.14
C GLY A 155 0.94 3.58 7.84
N SER A 156 -0.12 4.43 7.84
CA SER A 156 -0.48 5.18 6.64
C SER A 156 0.66 6.14 6.25
N LYS A 157 0.96 6.20 4.95
CA LYS A 157 2.08 6.99 4.42
C LYS A 157 1.61 8.38 3.96
N CYS A 158 2.59 9.26 3.69
CA CYS A 158 2.33 10.57 3.08
C CYS A 158 1.48 10.41 1.81
N PRO A 159 0.35 11.11 1.67
CA PRO A 159 -0.54 10.97 0.52
C PRO A 159 0.08 11.48 -0.78
N CYS A 160 1.03 12.42 -0.71
CA CYS A 160 1.80 12.88 -1.87
C CYS A 160 2.79 11.79 -2.33
N CYS A 161 3.64 11.25 -1.45
CA CYS A 161 4.61 10.20 -1.80
C CYS A 161 3.92 8.90 -2.25
N SER A 162 2.75 8.57 -1.67
CA SER A 162 1.97 7.41 -2.09
C SER A 162 1.29 7.61 -3.45
N GLY A 163 1.22 8.86 -3.94
CA GLY A 163 0.53 9.23 -5.18
C GLY A 163 -0.99 9.28 -5.04
N TYR A 164 -1.51 9.25 -3.81
CA TYR A 164 -2.95 9.37 -3.55
C TYR A 164 -3.47 10.78 -3.83
N ILE A 165 -2.67 11.80 -3.52
CA ILE A 165 -2.94 13.20 -3.83
C ILE A 165 -1.91 13.66 -4.86
N LEU A 166 -2.38 14.35 -5.91
CA LEU A 166 -1.52 15.03 -6.87
C LEU A 166 -1.16 16.41 -6.33
N VAL A 167 0.13 16.70 -6.32
CA VAL A 167 0.69 18.01 -5.95
C VAL A 167 1.59 18.48 -7.09
N LYS A 168 1.11 19.45 -7.89
CA LYS A 168 1.86 20.04 -9.01
C LYS A 168 3.22 20.57 -8.54
N GLY A 169 4.26 20.33 -9.33
CA GLY A 169 5.63 20.69 -9.00
C GLY A 169 6.30 19.77 -7.97
N ARG A 170 5.65 18.67 -7.56
CA ARG A 170 6.16 17.76 -6.54
C ARG A 170 6.09 16.27 -6.92
N ASN A 171 4.91 15.75 -7.19
CA ASN A 171 4.72 14.35 -7.56
C ASN A 171 3.96 14.16 -8.88
N ASP A 172 3.78 15.22 -9.64
CA ASP A 172 3.25 15.14 -10.99
C ASP A 172 4.27 14.50 -11.95
N LEU A 173 3.77 14.03 -13.10
CA LEU A 173 4.58 13.32 -14.08
C LEU A 173 5.64 14.24 -14.71
N LYS A 174 5.31 15.50 -14.94
CA LYS A 174 6.21 16.49 -15.53
C LYS A 174 7.45 16.71 -14.66
N THR A 175 7.24 16.82 -13.35
CA THR A 175 8.30 17.03 -12.35
C THR A 175 9.12 15.76 -12.11
N THR A 176 8.46 14.61 -11.96
CA THR A 176 9.14 13.37 -11.54
C THR A 176 9.76 12.60 -12.70
N HIS A 177 9.22 12.71 -13.93
CA HIS A 177 9.65 11.95 -15.10
C HIS A 177 9.75 12.82 -16.36
N PRO A 178 10.56 13.88 -16.37
CA PRO A 178 10.64 14.84 -17.49
C PRO A 178 11.03 14.17 -18.82
N ASN A 179 11.83 13.10 -18.78
CA ASN A 179 12.23 12.38 -19.99
C ASN A 179 11.07 11.65 -20.65
N ILE A 180 10.15 11.09 -19.87
CA ILE A 180 8.95 10.43 -20.39
C ILE A 180 7.97 11.47 -20.95
N VAL A 181 7.88 12.62 -20.31
CA VAL A 181 7.01 13.72 -20.75
C VAL A 181 7.39 14.26 -22.13
N LYS A 182 8.67 14.14 -22.55
CA LYS A 182 9.09 14.48 -23.91
C LYS A 182 8.36 13.67 -25.00
N GLU A 183 7.80 12.53 -24.65
CA GLU A 183 7.00 11.67 -25.54
C GLU A 183 5.49 11.85 -25.35
N TRP A 184 5.05 12.82 -24.54
CA TRP A 184 3.64 13.14 -24.37
C TRP A 184 3.05 13.69 -25.65
N ALA A 185 2.04 13.03 -26.21
CA ALA A 185 1.44 13.44 -27.48
C ALA A 185 0.46 14.61 -27.28
N GLU A 186 0.38 15.49 -28.27
CA GLU A 186 -0.52 16.65 -28.29
C GLU A 186 -2.00 16.26 -28.25
N GLN A 187 -2.33 15.06 -28.74
CA GLN A 187 -3.68 14.49 -28.72
C GLN A 187 -4.25 14.29 -27.31
N ASN A 188 -3.40 14.38 -26.27
CA ASN A 188 -3.87 14.32 -24.89
C ASN A 188 -4.56 15.59 -24.41
N PHE A 189 -4.48 16.70 -25.16
CA PHE A 189 -5.15 17.94 -24.79
C PHE A 189 -6.64 17.71 -24.52
N PRO A 190 -7.22 18.29 -23.45
CA PRO A 190 -6.64 19.31 -22.56
C PRO A 190 -5.78 18.74 -21.40
N LEU A 191 -5.69 17.43 -21.22
CA LEU A 191 -4.93 16.81 -20.12
C LEU A 191 -3.43 17.10 -20.26
N GLN A 192 -2.85 17.67 -19.18
CA GLN A 192 -1.43 18.01 -19.14
C GLN A 192 -0.63 17.03 -18.25
N PRO A 193 0.69 16.88 -18.48
CA PRO A 193 1.54 15.98 -17.69
C PRO A 193 1.66 16.39 -16.21
N ASP A 194 1.42 17.65 -15.85
CA ASP A 194 1.41 18.15 -14.48
C ASP A 194 0.07 17.90 -13.75
N GLU A 195 -0.91 17.33 -14.46
CA GLU A 195 -2.23 16.97 -13.94
C GLU A 195 -2.38 15.47 -13.65
N VAL A 196 -1.30 14.72 -13.78
CA VAL A 196 -1.23 13.28 -13.53
C VAL A 196 0.07 12.93 -12.80
N ASN A 197 0.05 11.86 -12.02
CA ASN A 197 1.27 11.33 -11.40
C ASN A 197 1.74 10.03 -12.05
N ALA A 198 2.97 9.62 -11.75
CA ALA A 198 3.61 8.41 -12.29
C ALA A 198 2.85 7.09 -12.01
N LYS A 199 1.99 7.06 -11.00
CA LYS A 199 1.17 5.89 -10.63
C LYS A 199 -0.21 5.87 -11.30
N SER A 200 -0.51 6.91 -12.10
CA SER A 200 -1.80 7.05 -12.76
C SER A 200 -2.09 5.87 -13.69
N ARG A 201 -3.34 5.38 -13.64
CA ARG A 201 -3.87 4.35 -14.54
C ARG A 201 -4.55 4.93 -15.79
N LYS A 202 -4.45 6.26 -15.98
CA LYS A 202 -4.98 6.88 -17.19
C LYS A 202 -4.25 6.34 -18.42
N ASN A 203 -5.01 6.01 -19.45
CA ASN A 203 -4.49 5.61 -20.75
C ASN A 203 -4.36 6.87 -21.64
N VAL A 204 -3.16 7.17 -22.08
CA VAL A 204 -2.84 8.41 -22.81
C VAL A 204 -2.05 8.07 -24.08
N TRP A 205 -2.00 9.04 -25.00
CA TRP A 205 -1.22 8.94 -26.22
C TRP A 205 0.26 9.31 -25.97
N TRP A 206 1.14 8.55 -26.57
CA TRP A 206 2.59 8.74 -26.55
C TRP A 206 3.10 8.92 -27.96
N HIS A 207 4.06 9.81 -28.17
CA HIS A 207 4.75 10.03 -29.44
C HIS A 207 6.21 9.58 -29.32
N CYS A 208 6.58 8.55 -30.09
CA CYS A 208 7.94 8.03 -30.06
C CYS A 208 8.92 8.95 -30.81
N LYS A 209 9.87 9.52 -30.12
CA LYS A 209 10.89 10.38 -30.75
C LYS A 209 11.84 9.64 -31.68
N LYS A 210 11.98 8.32 -31.54
CA LYS A 210 12.87 7.51 -32.36
C LYS A 210 12.25 7.18 -33.75
N CYS A 211 10.99 6.79 -33.77
CA CYS A 211 10.33 6.32 -35.00
C CYS A 211 9.09 7.14 -35.38
N GLY A 212 8.70 8.16 -34.61
CA GLY A 212 7.52 8.97 -34.88
C GLY A 212 6.17 8.24 -34.69
N ASN A 213 6.16 7.02 -34.18
CA ASN A 213 4.92 6.28 -33.96
C ASN A 213 4.16 6.83 -32.80
N GLU A 214 2.85 6.90 -32.93
CA GLU A 214 1.94 7.27 -31.84
C GLU A 214 1.16 6.06 -31.36
N TRP A 215 1.07 5.90 -30.04
CA TRP A 215 0.35 4.76 -29.45
C TRP A 215 -0.26 5.12 -28.10
N LYS A 216 -1.27 4.38 -27.70
CA LYS A 216 -1.86 4.48 -26.35
C LYS A 216 -1.17 3.54 -25.38
N SER A 217 -0.87 4.05 -24.19
CA SER A 217 -0.41 3.25 -23.08
C SER A 217 -0.75 3.92 -21.77
N VAL A 218 -0.94 3.10 -20.73
CA VAL A 218 -1.20 3.57 -19.36
C VAL A 218 0.06 4.23 -18.80
N ILE A 219 -0.09 5.39 -18.14
CA ILE A 219 1.03 6.17 -17.61
C ILE A 219 1.95 5.31 -16.74
N ASN A 220 1.40 4.57 -15.77
CA ASN A 220 2.23 3.77 -14.87
C ASN A 220 2.98 2.64 -15.59
N ALA A 221 2.45 2.10 -16.68
CA ALA A 221 3.13 1.11 -17.49
C ALA A 221 4.30 1.74 -18.26
N ARG A 222 4.09 2.96 -18.80
CA ARG A 222 5.15 3.71 -19.48
C ARG A 222 6.30 4.05 -18.52
N VAL A 223 5.97 4.47 -17.31
CA VAL A 223 6.95 4.75 -16.24
C VAL A 223 7.71 3.48 -15.83
N LYS A 224 7.07 2.32 -15.82
CA LYS A 224 7.70 1.01 -15.53
C LYS A 224 8.53 0.45 -16.68
N GLY A 225 8.67 1.19 -17.77
CA GLY A 225 9.56 0.80 -18.87
C GLY A 225 8.85 0.22 -20.10
N THR A 226 7.51 0.30 -20.23
CA THR A 226 6.85 -0.02 -21.49
C THR A 226 7.35 0.93 -22.58
N VAL A 227 7.83 0.40 -23.67
CA VAL A 227 8.41 1.15 -24.80
C VAL A 227 7.48 1.15 -26.02
N CYS A 228 7.82 1.96 -27.02
CA CYS A 228 7.11 2.03 -28.28
C CYS A 228 7.00 0.63 -28.92
N PRO A 229 5.80 0.15 -29.27
CA PRO A 229 5.60 -1.20 -29.79
C PRO A 229 6.25 -1.40 -31.17
N VAL A 230 6.41 -0.35 -31.94
CA VAL A 230 7.09 -0.40 -33.27
C VAL A 230 8.60 -0.57 -33.08
N CYS A 231 9.22 0.18 -32.15
CA CYS A 231 10.66 0.07 -31.89
C CYS A 231 11.10 -1.28 -31.34
N VAL A 232 10.18 -2.02 -30.70
CA VAL A 232 10.44 -3.38 -30.17
C VAL A 232 9.78 -4.47 -31.02
N GLU A 233 9.41 -4.14 -32.24
CA GLU A 233 8.86 -5.04 -33.27
C GLU A 233 7.60 -5.81 -32.85
N ARG A 234 6.86 -5.32 -31.83
CA ARG A 234 5.54 -5.85 -31.42
C ARG A 234 4.41 -5.36 -32.32
N ALA A 235 4.63 -4.24 -33.02
CA ALA A 235 3.71 -3.69 -34.00
C ALA A 235 4.50 -3.35 -35.26
N VAL A 236 3.85 -3.45 -36.39
CA VAL A 236 4.45 -3.16 -37.71
C VAL A 236 4.04 -1.76 -38.13
N ARG A 237 5.00 -1.01 -38.63
CA ARG A 237 4.79 0.27 -39.29
C ARG A 237 5.45 0.20 -40.68
N ALA A 238 4.63 0.30 -41.72
CA ALA A 238 5.09 0.32 -43.10
C ALA A 238 6.10 1.46 -43.33
N GLY A 239 7.18 1.17 -44.05
CA GLY A 239 8.26 2.11 -44.30
C GLY A 239 9.24 2.32 -43.12
N TYR A 240 9.13 1.52 -42.02
CA TYR A 240 10.04 1.64 -40.89
C TYR A 240 10.59 0.29 -40.39
N ASN A 241 9.74 -0.63 -39.91
CA ASN A 241 10.16 -1.93 -39.38
C ASN A 241 9.44 -3.12 -40.05
N ASP A 242 8.80 -2.89 -41.16
CA ASP A 242 8.22 -3.93 -41.98
C ASP A 242 9.30 -4.70 -42.76
N LEU A 243 8.97 -5.90 -43.20
CA LEU A 243 9.89 -6.79 -43.92
C LEU A 243 10.35 -6.18 -45.23
N ALA A 244 9.46 -5.48 -45.94
CA ALA A 244 9.81 -4.85 -47.22
C ALA A 244 10.89 -3.77 -47.09
N THR A 245 10.88 -3.05 -45.94
CA THR A 245 11.85 -2.00 -45.63
C THR A 245 13.14 -2.56 -45.05
N THR A 246 13.03 -3.56 -44.14
CA THR A 246 14.20 -4.07 -43.40
C THR A 246 14.97 -5.17 -44.08
N ASN A 247 14.31 -5.93 -44.99
CA ASN A 247 14.88 -7.06 -45.71
C ASN A 247 14.36 -7.06 -47.14
N SER A 248 14.59 -5.97 -47.87
CA SER A 248 14.13 -5.78 -49.25
C SER A 248 14.67 -6.86 -50.22
N GLU A 249 15.84 -7.42 -49.91
CA GLU A 249 16.44 -8.52 -50.67
C GLU A 249 15.59 -9.80 -50.66
N LEU A 250 14.78 -10.02 -49.62
CA LEU A 250 13.90 -11.19 -49.52
C LEU A 250 12.58 -11.05 -50.29
N LEU A 251 12.28 -9.87 -50.82
CA LEU A 251 11.04 -9.63 -51.58
C LEU A 251 11.00 -10.43 -52.89
N VAL A 252 12.14 -10.74 -53.47
CA VAL A 252 12.26 -11.59 -54.68
C VAL A 252 11.88 -13.04 -54.41
N GLU A 253 11.95 -13.47 -53.17
CA GLU A 253 11.55 -14.81 -52.73
C GLU A 253 10.12 -14.85 -52.12
N TRP A 254 9.49 -13.69 -51.92
CA TRP A 254 8.14 -13.64 -51.37
C TRP A 254 7.12 -14.11 -52.39
N ASP A 255 6.40 -15.19 -52.06
CA ASP A 255 5.36 -15.70 -52.96
C ASP A 255 4.09 -14.85 -52.83
N TYR A 256 3.88 -13.92 -53.75
CA TYR A 256 2.74 -13.00 -53.72
C TYR A 256 1.40 -13.66 -54.08
N GLU A 257 1.41 -14.85 -54.68
CA GLU A 257 0.20 -15.58 -55.01
C GLU A 257 -0.35 -16.38 -53.81
N LEU A 258 0.54 -17.02 -53.07
CA LEU A 258 0.18 -17.87 -51.95
C LEU A 258 0.06 -17.11 -50.61
N ASN A 259 0.70 -15.95 -50.48
CA ASN A 259 0.62 -15.15 -49.28
C ASN A 259 -0.56 -14.19 -49.30
N LYS A 260 -1.42 -14.27 -48.24
CA LYS A 260 -2.49 -13.28 -48.01
C LYS A 260 -1.97 -11.96 -47.42
N LEU A 261 -0.83 -12.02 -46.72
CA LEU A 261 -0.18 -10.87 -46.11
C LEU A 261 0.82 -10.24 -47.07
N LYS A 262 0.94 -8.91 -46.99
CA LYS A 262 1.99 -8.19 -47.72
C LYS A 262 3.26 -8.07 -46.87
N PRO A 263 4.46 -7.99 -47.46
CA PRO A 263 5.71 -7.76 -46.73
C PRO A 263 5.71 -6.48 -45.91
N THR A 264 4.89 -5.48 -46.27
CA THR A 264 4.69 -4.23 -45.53
C THR A 264 3.82 -4.36 -44.27
N GLU A 265 3.16 -5.52 -44.09
CA GLU A 265 2.26 -5.79 -42.94
C GLU A 265 2.89 -6.70 -41.90
N VAL A 266 4.11 -7.12 -42.08
CA VAL A 266 4.84 -8.05 -41.20
C VAL A 266 6.23 -7.52 -40.89
N SER A 267 6.74 -7.76 -39.69
CA SER A 267 8.14 -7.47 -39.34
C SER A 267 9.04 -8.69 -39.61
N ARG A 268 10.34 -8.46 -39.74
CA ARG A 268 11.34 -9.52 -39.89
C ARG A 268 11.37 -10.51 -38.72
N SER A 269 10.97 -10.09 -37.50
CA SER A 269 10.90 -10.93 -36.29
C SER A 269 9.55 -11.67 -36.14
N SER A 270 8.66 -11.58 -37.14
CA SER A 270 7.32 -12.17 -37.08
C SER A 270 7.38 -13.70 -36.99
N ALA A 271 6.65 -14.27 -36.02
CA ALA A 271 6.44 -15.71 -35.91
C ALA A 271 5.39 -16.26 -36.90
N LYS A 272 4.75 -15.39 -37.69
CA LYS A 272 3.82 -15.82 -38.77
C LYS A 272 4.55 -16.61 -39.85
N ARG A 273 3.85 -17.59 -40.43
CA ARG A 273 4.36 -18.32 -41.56
C ARG A 273 4.02 -17.59 -42.84
N ALA A 274 4.98 -17.59 -43.77
CA ALA A 274 4.82 -17.10 -45.12
C ALA A 274 5.30 -18.17 -46.13
N TRP A 275 4.80 -18.05 -47.36
CA TRP A 275 5.27 -18.82 -48.50
C TRP A 275 6.42 -18.09 -49.18
N TRP A 276 7.45 -18.84 -49.49
CA TRP A 276 8.68 -18.36 -50.15
C TRP A 276 8.90 -19.15 -51.44
N LYS A 277 9.45 -18.54 -52.44
CA LYS A 277 9.76 -19.15 -53.70
C LYS A 277 11.20 -18.83 -54.09
N CYS A 278 12.04 -19.86 -54.24
CA CYS A 278 13.43 -19.64 -54.64
C CYS A 278 13.56 -19.39 -56.15
N ARG A 279 14.73 -18.93 -56.57
CA ARG A 279 15.05 -18.69 -58.01
C ARG A 279 14.92 -19.91 -58.89
N TYR A 280 14.93 -21.12 -58.33
CA TYR A 280 14.77 -22.39 -59.06
C TYR A 280 13.30 -22.86 -59.13
N GLY A 281 12.39 -22.10 -58.57
CA GLY A 281 10.95 -22.36 -58.56
C GLY A 281 10.40 -23.18 -57.44
N HIS A 282 11.21 -23.66 -56.49
CA HIS A 282 10.73 -24.39 -55.31
C HIS A 282 9.95 -23.45 -54.39
N SER A 283 8.76 -23.88 -53.96
CA SER A 283 7.92 -23.12 -53.02
C SER A 283 7.85 -23.83 -51.66
N TRP A 284 8.08 -23.10 -50.59
CA TRP A 284 8.00 -23.66 -49.23
C TRP A 284 7.38 -22.66 -48.22
N SER A 285 6.80 -23.20 -47.16
CA SER A 285 6.25 -22.38 -46.08
C SER A 285 7.18 -22.39 -44.87
N MET A 286 7.56 -21.21 -44.38
CA MET A 286 8.46 -21.01 -43.25
C MET A 286 8.06 -19.79 -42.43
N LYS A 287 8.41 -19.78 -41.13
CA LYS A 287 8.22 -18.56 -40.32
C LYS A 287 9.10 -17.43 -40.87
N ILE A 288 8.55 -16.21 -40.84
CA ILE A 288 9.27 -15.03 -41.37
C ILE A 288 10.58 -14.83 -40.62
N VAL A 289 10.55 -14.95 -39.25
CA VAL A 289 11.77 -14.82 -38.43
C VAL A 289 12.84 -15.87 -38.80
N GLU A 290 12.45 -17.07 -39.19
CA GLU A 290 13.41 -18.11 -39.54
C GLU A 290 14.12 -17.80 -40.89
N ARG A 291 13.38 -17.19 -41.83
CA ARG A 291 13.96 -16.75 -43.12
C ARG A 291 14.76 -15.46 -42.98
N ALA A 292 14.14 -14.44 -42.33
CA ALA A 292 14.68 -13.08 -42.31
C ALA A 292 15.78 -12.86 -41.27
N VAL A 293 15.74 -13.57 -40.12
CA VAL A 293 16.70 -13.37 -39.01
C VAL A 293 17.70 -14.54 -38.94
N LEU A 294 17.20 -15.79 -39.07
CA LEU A 294 18.05 -16.97 -38.97
C LEU A 294 18.64 -17.42 -40.31
N GLY A 295 18.31 -16.77 -41.41
CA GLY A 295 18.89 -17.04 -42.76
C GLY A 295 18.53 -18.40 -43.37
N LYS A 296 17.53 -19.14 -42.77
CA LYS A 296 17.15 -20.45 -43.30
C LYS A 296 16.57 -20.31 -44.71
N GLY A 297 17.06 -21.14 -45.69
CA GLY A 297 16.66 -21.11 -47.05
C GLY A 297 15.76 -22.25 -47.51
N CYS A 298 15.73 -22.47 -48.83
CA CYS A 298 15.03 -23.58 -49.48
C CYS A 298 15.72 -24.91 -49.15
N ARG A 299 15.01 -25.85 -48.54
CA ARG A 299 15.58 -27.18 -48.17
C ARG A 299 15.91 -28.04 -49.37
N GLU A 300 15.16 -27.91 -50.48
CA GLU A 300 15.40 -28.67 -51.70
C GLU A 300 16.72 -28.21 -52.37
N CYS A 301 16.93 -26.89 -52.48
CA CYS A 301 18.21 -26.35 -52.97
C CYS A 301 19.37 -26.75 -52.03
N GLU A 302 19.15 -26.75 -50.71
CA GLU A 302 20.19 -27.14 -49.74
C GLU A 302 20.56 -28.63 -49.90
N GLN A 303 19.57 -29.51 -50.11
CA GLN A 303 19.78 -30.93 -50.34
C GLN A 303 20.51 -31.19 -51.68
N GLU A 304 20.08 -30.54 -52.74
CA GLU A 304 20.76 -30.62 -54.07
C GLU A 304 22.21 -30.16 -53.97
N TYR A 305 22.45 -29.04 -53.28
CA TYR A 305 23.82 -28.52 -53.11
C TYR A 305 24.69 -29.49 -52.30
N ARG A 306 24.15 -30.11 -51.26
CA ARG A 306 24.86 -31.12 -50.45
C ARG A 306 25.15 -32.37 -51.21
N SER A 307 24.28 -32.77 -52.13
CA SER A 307 24.51 -33.96 -52.97
C SER A 307 25.59 -33.72 -54.05
N LEU A 308 25.65 -32.49 -54.59
CA LEU A 308 26.63 -32.11 -55.59
C LEU A 308 28.02 -31.81 -54.99
N PHE A 309 28.06 -31.28 -53.77
CA PHE A 309 29.30 -30.83 -53.12
C PHE A 309 29.42 -31.29 -51.67
N PRO A 310 29.54 -32.63 -51.44
CA PRO A 310 29.53 -33.19 -50.06
C PRO A 310 30.69 -32.67 -49.21
N ALA A 311 31.84 -32.35 -49.75
CA ALA A 311 33.03 -31.91 -49.01
C ALA A 311 32.94 -30.40 -48.59
N PHE A 312 32.18 -29.57 -49.28
CA PHE A 312 32.03 -28.13 -48.98
C PHE A 312 30.86 -27.85 -48.05
N ALA A 313 29.91 -28.76 -47.88
CA ALA A 313 28.72 -28.57 -47.05
C ALA A 313 29.06 -28.33 -45.57
N ILE A 314 30.15 -28.87 -45.03
CA ILE A 314 30.54 -28.78 -43.64
C ILE A 314 31.16 -27.40 -43.31
N SER A 315 31.83 -26.72 -44.26
CA SER A 315 32.55 -25.47 -43.94
C SER A 315 31.72 -24.20 -44.17
N TYR A 316 30.70 -24.25 -45.01
CA TYR A 316 29.89 -23.07 -45.37
C TYR A 316 28.83 -22.75 -44.29
N TYR A 317 28.29 -23.77 -43.60
CA TYR A 317 27.29 -23.58 -42.51
C TYR A 317 27.91 -23.37 -41.12
N ALA A 318 29.23 -23.56 -40.96
CA ALA A 318 29.94 -23.25 -39.72
C ALA A 318 30.33 -21.77 -39.57
N LYS A 319 30.09 -20.95 -40.60
CA LYS A 319 30.46 -19.52 -40.66
C LYS A 319 29.26 -18.58 -40.86
N MET A 320 28.02 -19.10 -40.88
CA MET A 320 26.79 -18.33 -40.78
C MET A 320 26.14 -18.61 -39.42
#